data_ebdc9aace54f471b8e0557fd098cb7de
#
_entry.id   ebdc9aace54f471b8e0557fd098cb7de
#
_cell.length_a   1.000
_cell.length_b   1.000
_cell.length_c   1.000
_cell.angle_alpha   90.00
_cell.angle_beta   90.00
_cell.angle_gamma   90.00
#
_symmetry.space_group_name_H-M   'P 1'
#
loop_
_entity.id
_entity.type
_entity.pdbx_description
1 polymer ?
#
loop_
_entity_poly.entity_id
_entity_poly.type
_entity_poly.pdbx_seq_one_letter_code
_entity_poly.pdbx_strand_id
1 'polypeptide(L)'
;MNILLTGHKGFIGSNLLQVLSNDTSIDKIYTIDKKDGQDLLDCKLDHDVDLVIHLAGLSGVRDSLDRPNEYWKNNVMAGLRLFTTFQNKRII
;
A
#
# COMPACT_ATOMS: atom_id res chain seq x y z
N MET A 1 -18.38 1.45 0.22
CA MET A 1 -17.09 1.45 0.96
C MET A 1 -15.96 1.82 0.01
N ASN A 2 -15.11 2.75 0.42
CA ASN A 2 -13.94 3.14 -0.35
C ASN A 2 -12.69 2.50 0.24
N ILE A 3 -11.81 2.00 -0.61
CA ILE A 3 -10.60 1.27 -0.20
C ILE A 3 -9.35 1.94 -0.79
N LEU A 4 -8.30 2.01 0.01
CA LEU A 4 -6.95 2.32 -0.48
C LEU A 4 -6.13 1.03 -0.45
N LEU A 5 -5.59 0.65 -1.60
CA LEU A 5 -4.74 -0.53 -1.77
C LEU A 5 -3.34 -0.09 -2.15
N THR A 6 -2.35 -0.43 -1.34
CA THR A 6 -0.94 -0.19 -1.69
C THR A 6 -0.32 -1.48 -2.20
N GLY A 7 0.59 -1.36 -3.17
CA GLY A 7 1.27 -2.51 -3.75
C GLY A 7 0.41 -3.30 -4.74
N HIS A 8 -0.50 -2.64 -5.43
CA HIS A 8 -1.43 -3.29 -6.36
C HIS A 8 -0.76 -3.90 -7.59
N LYS A 9 0.48 -3.54 -7.88
CA LYS A 9 1.23 -4.12 -9.01
C LYS A 9 2.12 -5.29 -8.60
N GLY A 10 2.13 -5.66 -7.32
CA GLY A 10 2.76 -6.89 -6.86
C GLY A 10 1.90 -8.11 -7.15
N PHE A 11 2.44 -9.31 -6.86
CA PHE A 11 1.74 -10.57 -7.14
C PHE A 11 0.42 -10.66 -6.39
N ILE A 12 0.45 -10.48 -5.06
CA ILE A 12 -0.77 -10.56 -4.25
C ILE A 12 -1.70 -9.38 -4.55
N GLY A 13 -1.15 -8.17 -4.64
CA GLY A 13 -1.92 -6.96 -4.86
C GLY A 13 -2.68 -6.93 -6.17
N SER A 14 -2.06 -7.41 -7.27
CA SER A 14 -2.72 -7.44 -8.58
C SER A 14 -3.89 -8.44 -8.60
N ASN A 15 -3.74 -9.59 -7.96
CA ASN A 15 -4.81 -10.57 -7.85
C ASN A 15 -5.94 -10.06 -6.96
N LEU A 16 -5.59 -9.42 -5.83
CA LEU A 16 -6.58 -8.85 -4.93
C LEU A 16 -7.36 -7.70 -5.59
N LEU A 17 -6.68 -6.83 -6.32
CA LEU A 17 -7.33 -5.73 -7.03
C LEU A 17 -8.39 -6.25 -8.00
N GLN A 18 -8.08 -7.34 -8.70
CA GLN A 18 -9.02 -7.95 -9.65
C GLN A 18 -10.29 -8.45 -8.93
N VAL A 19 -10.13 -9.10 -7.79
CA VAL A 19 -11.26 -9.57 -6.98
C VAL A 19 -12.07 -8.40 -6.44
N LEU A 20 -11.40 -7.38 -5.88
CA LEU A 20 -12.07 -6.22 -5.30
C LEU A 20 -12.83 -5.41 -6.34
N SER A 21 -12.31 -5.33 -7.57
CA SER A 21 -12.95 -4.59 -8.66
C SER A 21 -14.29 -5.18 -9.08
N ASN A 22 -14.54 -6.44 -8.76
CA ASN A 22 -15.80 -7.13 -9.07
C ASN A 22 -16.76 -7.12 -7.89
N ASP A 23 -16.38 -6.54 -6.75
CA ASP A 23 -17.23 -6.49 -5.57
C ASP A 23 -18.12 -5.23 -5.61
N THR A 24 -19.42 -5.41 -5.70
CA THR A 24 -20.36 -4.30 -5.80
C THR A 24 -20.51 -3.49 -4.51
N SER A 25 -20.07 -4.00 -3.37
CA SER A 25 -20.08 -3.26 -2.10
C SER A 25 -18.98 -2.19 -2.02
N ILE A 26 -18.02 -2.22 -2.95
CA ILE A 26 -16.92 -1.27 -3.01
C ILE A 26 -17.24 -0.19 -4.04
N ASP A 27 -17.27 1.07 -3.58
CA ASP A 27 -17.57 2.21 -4.44
C ASP A 27 -16.33 2.69 -5.20
N LYS A 28 -15.21 2.82 -4.50
CA LYS A 28 -13.93 3.27 -5.09
C LYS A 28 -12.76 2.49 -4.53
N ILE A 29 -11.79 2.21 -5.41
CA ILE A 29 -10.49 1.65 -5.02
C ILE A 29 -9.41 2.63 -5.47
N TYR A 30 -8.73 3.23 -4.49
CA TYR A 30 -7.53 4.02 -4.74
C TYR A 30 -6.32 3.11 -4.65
N THR A 31 -5.32 3.35 -5.49
CA THR A 31 -4.13 2.50 -5.56
C THR A 31 -2.86 3.34 -5.46
N ILE A 32 -1.86 2.81 -4.77
CA ILE A 32 -0.53 3.42 -4.67
C ILE A 32 0.51 2.33 -4.88
N ASP A 33 1.41 2.54 -5.84
CA ASP A 33 2.52 1.62 -6.09
C ASP A 33 3.71 2.39 -6.66
N LYS A 34 4.91 2.03 -6.24
CA LYS A 34 6.15 2.63 -6.77
C LYS A 34 6.26 2.47 -8.29
N LYS A 35 5.74 1.38 -8.82
CA LYS A 35 5.75 1.13 -10.27
C LYS A 35 4.92 2.15 -11.05
N ASP A 36 4.02 2.85 -10.36
CA ASP A 36 3.25 3.97 -10.93
C ASP A 36 3.88 5.33 -10.62
N GLY A 37 5.09 5.35 -10.06
CA GLY A 37 5.77 6.59 -9.69
C GLY A 37 5.30 7.19 -8.37
N GLN A 38 4.56 6.44 -7.56
CA GLN A 38 4.05 6.91 -6.27
C GLN A 38 4.81 6.24 -5.12
N ASP A 39 5.59 7.01 -4.38
CA ASP A 39 6.33 6.51 -3.23
C ASP A 39 5.58 6.87 -1.94
N LEU A 40 5.28 5.88 -1.10
CA LEU A 40 4.60 6.08 0.18
C LEU A 40 5.38 6.98 1.14
N LEU A 41 6.66 7.20 0.90
CA LEU A 41 7.47 8.11 1.71
C LEU A 41 7.10 9.58 1.49
N ASP A 42 6.61 9.93 0.31
CA ASP A 42 6.36 11.33 -0.04
C ASP A 42 5.11 11.59 -0.88
N CYS A 43 4.40 10.55 -1.31
CA CYS A 43 3.18 10.75 -2.09
C CYS A 43 2.07 11.38 -1.26
N LYS A 44 1.10 11.98 -1.94
CA LYS A 44 -0.05 12.59 -1.27
C LYS A 44 -0.96 11.50 -0.70
N LEU A 45 -1.34 11.63 0.58
CA LEU A 45 -2.19 10.68 1.28
C LEU A 45 -3.42 11.41 1.83
N ASP A 46 -4.27 11.89 0.93
CA ASP A 46 -5.49 12.64 1.28
C ASP A 46 -6.78 11.90 0.87
N HIS A 47 -6.68 10.59 0.70
CA HIS A 47 -7.79 9.76 0.24
C HIS A 47 -8.86 9.61 1.31
N ASP A 48 -10.12 9.76 0.91
CA ASP A 48 -11.27 9.50 1.79
C ASP A 48 -11.67 8.03 1.66
N VAL A 49 -11.19 7.21 2.59
CA VAL A 49 -11.38 5.75 2.54
C VAL A 49 -11.86 5.21 3.89
N ASP A 50 -12.48 4.04 3.82
CA ASP A 50 -12.97 3.31 4.99
C ASP A 50 -12.00 2.22 5.42
N LEU A 51 -11.20 1.71 4.48
CA LEU A 51 -10.29 0.59 4.70
C LEU A 51 -9.01 0.81 3.92
N VAL A 52 -7.88 0.52 4.57
CA VAL A 52 -6.56 0.52 3.92
C VAL A 52 -6.03 -0.92 3.91
N ILE A 53 -5.66 -1.41 2.74
CA ILE A 53 -4.98 -2.70 2.58
C ILE A 53 -3.56 -2.41 2.13
N HIS A 54 -2.60 -2.71 3.00
CA HIS A 54 -1.21 -2.35 2.78
C HIS A 54 -0.38 -3.57 2.39
N LEU A 55 -0.10 -3.70 1.10
CA LEU A 55 0.71 -4.78 0.55
C LEU A 55 2.03 -4.28 -0.04
N ALA A 56 2.25 -2.97 -0.08
CA ALA A 56 3.49 -2.40 -0.58
C ALA A 56 4.64 -2.71 0.37
N GLY A 57 5.79 -3.01 -0.20
CA GLY A 57 7.00 -3.30 0.56
C GLY A 57 8.01 -4.02 -0.31
N LEU A 58 9.26 -4.01 0.12
CA LEU A 58 10.32 -4.77 -0.51
C LEU A 58 10.41 -6.14 0.15
N SER A 59 10.64 -7.18 -0.66
CA SER A 59 10.79 -8.55 -0.19
C SER A 59 12.13 -9.12 -0.65
N GLY A 60 12.54 -10.23 -0.04
CA GLY A 60 13.80 -10.89 -0.36
C GLY A 60 14.85 -10.70 0.74
N VAL A 61 15.23 -11.80 1.37
CA VAL A 61 16.20 -11.77 2.49
C VAL A 61 17.58 -11.32 2.02
N ARG A 62 18.03 -11.84 0.88
CA ARG A 62 19.36 -11.49 0.34
C ARG A 62 19.45 -10.00 0.03
N ASP A 63 18.45 -9.46 -0.65
CA ASP A 63 18.41 -8.03 -0.99
C ASP A 63 18.36 -7.16 0.27
N SER A 64 17.68 -7.60 1.33
CA SER A 64 17.60 -6.84 2.58
C SER A 64 18.96 -6.73 3.27
N LEU A 65 19.83 -7.74 3.11
CA LEU A 65 21.19 -7.70 3.64
C LEU A 65 22.09 -6.75 2.85
N ASP A 66 21.86 -6.62 1.55
CA ASP A 66 22.62 -5.74 0.68
C ASP A 66 22.13 -4.29 0.72
N ARG A 67 20.85 -4.08 1.00
CA ARG A 67 20.22 -2.75 0.98
C ARG A 67 19.36 -2.52 2.22
N PRO A 68 19.94 -2.62 3.43
CA PRO A 68 19.14 -2.56 4.67
C PRO A 68 18.44 -1.22 4.87
N ASN A 69 19.05 -0.10 4.47
CA ASN A 69 18.43 1.22 4.62
C ASN A 69 17.21 1.40 3.73
N GLU A 70 17.25 0.88 2.50
CA GLU A 70 16.10 0.90 1.61
C GLU A 70 14.94 0.09 2.16
N TYR A 71 15.24 -1.10 2.70
CA TYR A 71 14.22 -1.96 3.29
C TYR A 71 13.59 -1.30 4.52
N TRP A 72 14.41 -0.66 5.36
CA TRP A 72 13.91 0.10 6.49
C TRP A 72 12.96 1.21 6.05
N LYS A 73 13.38 2.04 5.09
CA LYS A 73 12.57 3.14 4.59
C LYS A 73 11.26 2.65 3.96
N ASN A 74 11.32 1.61 3.13
CA ASN A 74 10.15 1.15 2.38
C ASN A 74 9.21 0.28 3.22
N ASN A 75 9.73 -0.53 4.15
CA ASN A 75 8.91 -1.47 4.90
C ASN A 75 8.50 -0.94 6.27
N VAL A 76 9.26 -0.02 6.85
CA VAL A 76 8.96 0.53 8.17
C VAL A 76 8.51 1.99 8.08
N MET A 77 9.35 2.88 7.54
CA MET A 77 9.06 4.30 7.52
C MET A 77 7.83 4.64 6.66
N ALA A 78 7.73 4.04 5.49
CA ALA A 78 6.58 4.24 4.60
C ALA A 78 5.30 3.70 5.24
N GLY A 79 5.37 2.54 5.87
CA GLY A 79 4.25 1.95 6.61
C GLY A 79 3.81 2.83 7.77
N LEU A 80 4.76 3.36 8.53
CA LEU A 80 4.47 4.24 9.65
C LEU A 80 3.75 5.51 9.17
N ARG A 81 4.21 6.11 8.08
CA ARG A 81 3.56 7.28 7.50
C ARG A 81 2.11 6.97 7.12
N LEU A 82 1.89 5.82 6.50
CA LEU A 82 0.56 5.36 6.11
C LEU A 82 -0.34 5.17 7.35
N PHE A 83 0.17 4.49 8.37
CA PHE A 83 -0.59 4.20 9.58
C PHE A 83 -0.96 5.46 10.35
N THR A 84 -0.05 6.42 10.46
CA THR A 84 -0.34 7.68 11.14
C THR A 84 -1.34 8.53 10.38
N THR A 85 -1.27 8.52 9.05
CA THR A 85 -2.22 9.26 8.20
C THR A 85 -3.64 8.71 8.33
N PHE A 86 -3.78 7.40 8.38
CA PHE A 86 -5.09 6.73 8.42
C PHE A 86 -5.36 6.07 9.79
N GLN A 87 -4.87 6.67 10.88
CA GLN A 87 -4.95 6.07 12.21
C GLN A 87 -6.39 5.82 12.70
N ASN A 88 -7.37 6.52 12.16
CA ASN A 88 -8.78 6.35 12.52
C ASN A 88 -9.52 5.40 11.58
N LYS A 89 -8.81 4.73 10.68
CA LYS A 89 -9.40 3.81 9.71
C LYS A 89 -8.92 2.38 9.99
N ARG A 90 -9.63 1.41 9.42
CA ARG A 90 -9.17 0.02 9.47
C ARG A 90 -8.01 -0.17 8.51
N ILE A 91 -6.95 -0.81 8.98
CA ILE A 91 -5.74 -1.10 8.18
C ILE A 91 -5.44 -2.60 8.31
N ILE A 92 -5.27 -3.21 7.17
CA ILE A 92 -4.87 -4.62 7.07
C ILE A 92 -3.48 -4.73 6.48
#